data_87512eb2fe083211c25eb918c698c209
#
_entry.id   87512eb2fe083211c25eb918c698c209
#
_cell.length_a   1.000
_cell.length_b   1.000
_cell.length_c   1.000
_cell.angle_alpha   90.00
_cell.angle_beta   90.00
_cell.angle_gamma   90.00
#
_symmetry.space_group_name_H-M   'P 1'
#
loop_
_entity.id
_entity.type
_entity.pdbx_description
1 polymer ?
#
loop_
_entity_poly.entity_id
_entity_poly.type
_entity_poly.pdbx_seq_one_letter_code
_entity_poly.pdbx_strand_id
1 'polypeptide(L)'
;MNKIIFLDVDGVLNSEYTNARSPEGHVGVMDSKVKLLSKLVEETNADVVISSDWRLIKDADYQYLINKLRYKGRIEIKGETPNLSWSHRGTEIKSYLDDHPTDAWVVLDDIVFSDFEIVEGHLVLTDPEFGLTEADVEKAKRILEGE
;
A
#
# COMPACT_ATOMS: atom_id res chain seq x y z
N MET A 1 -19.64 -3.20 -3.47
CA MET A 1 -18.69 -2.46 -4.31
C MET A 1 -17.28 -3.01 -4.11
N ASN A 2 -16.54 -3.12 -5.20
CA ASN A 2 -15.15 -3.55 -5.15
C ASN A 2 -14.25 -2.33 -5.04
N LYS A 3 -13.62 -2.16 -3.88
CA LYS A 3 -12.69 -1.07 -3.62
C LYS A 3 -11.30 -1.65 -3.35
N ILE A 4 -10.26 -1.03 -3.89
CA ILE A 4 -8.88 -1.51 -3.77
C ILE A 4 -7.96 -0.41 -3.25
N ILE A 5 -7.10 -0.78 -2.30
CA ILE A 5 -5.97 0.01 -1.84
C ILE A 5 -4.71 -0.66 -2.41
N PHE A 6 -4.01 0.02 -3.32
CA PHE A 6 -2.68 -0.41 -3.77
C PHE A 6 -1.65 0.10 -2.78
N LEU A 7 -0.96 -0.80 -2.13
CA LEU A 7 -0.12 -0.50 -0.97
C LEU A 7 1.37 -0.66 -1.29
N ASP A 8 2.12 0.44 -1.15
CA ASP A 8 3.56 0.39 -1.00
C ASP A 8 3.92 0.22 0.48
N VAL A 9 5.14 -0.17 0.78
CA VAL A 9 5.58 -0.46 2.15
C VAL A 9 6.55 0.60 2.64
N ASP A 10 7.71 0.75 2.00
CA ASP A 10 8.72 1.71 2.44
C ASP A 10 8.23 3.14 2.21
N GLY A 11 8.29 3.97 3.24
CA GLY A 11 7.77 5.32 3.20
C GLY A 11 6.26 5.43 3.42
N VAL A 12 5.56 4.30 3.60
CA VAL A 12 4.12 4.24 3.89
C VAL A 12 3.89 3.56 5.24
N LEU A 13 4.31 2.31 5.39
CA LEU A 13 4.19 1.55 6.64
C LEU A 13 5.40 1.70 7.54
N ASN A 14 6.35 2.52 7.15
CA ASN A 14 7.50 2.91 7.94
C ASN A 14 7.91 4.34 7.58
N SER A 15 8.91 4.87 8.29
CA SER A 15 9.42 6.22 8.09
C SER A 15 10.92 6.23 8.36
N GLU A 16 11.54 7.39 8.18
CA GLU A 16 12.96 7.60 8.52
C GLU A 16 13.26 7.34 9.99
N TYR A 17 12.26 7.44 10.85
CA TYR A 17 12.42 7.28 12.30
C TYR A 17 12.06 5.88 12.80
N THR A 18 11.82 4.93 11.91
CA THR A 18 11.44 3.57 12.29
C THR A 18 12.65 2.83 12.84
N ASN A 19 12.51 2.31 14.07
CA ASN A 19 13.54 1.48 14.71
C ASN A 19 13.34 -0.02 14.48
N ALA A 20 12.13 -0.43 14.10
CA ALA A 20 11.83 -1.83 13.81
C ALA A 20 12.68 -2.32 12.63
N ARG A 21 13.12 -3.58 12.73
CA ARG A 21 13.90 -4.22 11.65
C ARG A 21 13.20 -5.49 11.21
N SER A 22 13.27 -5.76 9.90
CA SER A 22 12.80 -7.01 9.33
C SER A 22 13.78 -8.15 9.64
N PRO A 23 13.38 -9.41 9.45
CA PRO A 23 14.27 -10.56 9.68
C PRO A 23 15.59 -10.49 8.89
N GLU A 24 15.57 -9.88 7.69
CA GLU A 24 16.78 -9.73 6.86
C GLU A 24 17.56 -8.43 7.18
N GLY A 25 17.16 -7.70 8.21
CA GLY A 25 17.87 -6.50 8.68
C GLY A 25 17.50 -5.20 7.98
N HIS A 26 16.45 -5.19 7.18
CA HIS A 26 15.96 -3.97 6.54
C HIS A 26 15.07 -3.18 7.51
N VAL A 27 14.71 -1.95 7.13
CA VAL A 27 13.74 -1.17 7.88
C VAL A 27 12.43 -1.96 7.92
N GLY A 28 11.90 -2.15 9.12
CA GLY A 28 10.70 -2.95 9.30
C GLY A 28 9.42 -2.16 9.13
N VAL A 29 8.33 -2.70 9.67
CA VAL A 29 6.99 -2.15 9.58
C VAL A 29 6.57 -1.64 10.96
N MET A 30 6.06 -0.40 11.02
CA MET A 30 5.58 0.20 12.26
C MET A 30 4.14 -0.22 12.55
N ASP A 31 3.90 -0.75 13.74
CA ASP A 31 2.55 -1.15 14.16
C ASP A 31 1.56 0.00 14.08
N SER A 32 1.98 1.24 14.41
CA SER A 32 1.11 2.42 14.33
C SER A 32 0.64 2.70 12.90
N LYS A 33 1.48 2.44 11.91
CA LYS A 33 1.12 2.63 10.49
C LYS A 33 0.16 1.54 10.02
N VAL A 34 0.38 0.31 10.46
CA VAL A 34 -0.53 -0.79 10.20
C VAL A 34 -1.91 -0.50 10.77
N LYS A 35 -1.99 0.08 11.97
CA LYS A 35 -3.27 0.46 12.59
C LYS A 35 -3.99 1.54 11.80
N LEU A 36 -3.27 2.51 11.25
CA LEU A 36 -3.87 3.54 10.38
C LEU A 36 -4.43 2.91 9.09
N LEU A 37 -3.71 2.00 8.49
CA LEU A 37 -4.18 1.26 7.31
C LEU A 37 -5.41 0.42 7.66
N SER A 38 -5.41 -0.24 8.82
CA SER A 38 -6.53 -1.03 9.31
C SER A 38 -7.80 -0.17 9.46
N LYS A 39 -7.64 1.04 10.00
CA LYS A 39 -8.74 2.00 10.11
C LYS A 39 -9.32 2.32 8.73
N LEU A 40 -8.48 2.59 7.74
CA LEU A 40 -8.92 2.86 6.39
C LEU A 40 -9.70 1.66 5.81
N VAL A 41 -9.18 0.46 5.99
CA VAL A 41 -9.83 -0.77 5.52
C VAL A 41 -11.20 -0.94 6.19
N GLU A 42 -11.28 -0.78 7.51
CA GLU A 42 -12.54 -0.92 8.24
C GLU A 42 -13.58 0.11 7.80
N GLU A 43 -13.18 1.36 7.60
CA GLU A 43 -14.10 2.44 7.25
C GLU A 43 -14.56 2.39 5.80
N THR A 44 -13.81 1.75 4.91
CA THR A 44 -14.14 1.71 3.47
C THR A 44 -14.51 0.33 2.96
N ASN A 45 -14.19 -0.71 3.72
CA ASN A 45 -14.33 -2.10 3.32
C ASN A 45 -13.53 -2.43 2.05
N ALA A 46 -12.40 -1.76 1.86
CA ALA A 46 -11.54 -1.97 0.69
C ALA A 46 -10.62 -3.18 0.88
N ASP A 47 -10.26 -3.82 -0.22
CA ASP A 47 -9.26 -4.86 -0.27
C ASP A 47 -7.87 -4.24 -0.41
N VAL A 48 -6.85 -4.89 0.14
CA VAL A 48 -5.46 -4.43 0.03
C VAL A 48 -4.71 -5.31 -0.96
N VAL A 49 -4.07 -4.65 -1.92
CA VAL A 49 -3.24 -5.28 -2.96
C VAL A 49 -1.83 -4.71 -2.84
N ILE A 50 -0.84 -5.58 -2.72
CA ILE A 50 0.56 -5.15 -2.57
C ILE A 50 1.09 -4.63 -3.90
N SER A 51 1.62 -3.40 -3.90
CA SER A 51 2.24 -2.75 -5.05
C SER A 51 3.71 -2.42 -4.78
N SER A 52 4.30 -3.02 -3.75
CA SER A 52 5.66 -2.76 -3.29
C SER A 52 6.63 -3.80 -3.84
N ASP A 53 7.90 -3.41 -3.94
CA ASP A 53 8.98 -4.33 -4.30
C ASP A 53 9.15 -5.45 -3.28
N TRP A 54 8.62 -5.32 -2.09
CA TRP A 54 8.60 -6.40 -1.10
C TRP A 54 7.96 -7.68 -1.63
N ARG A 55 7.08 -7.57 -2.64
CA ARG A 55 6.41 -8.73 -3.25
C ARG A 55 7.32 -9.54 -4.19
N LEU A 56 8.43 -8.97 -4.62
CA LEU A 56 9.28 -9.54 -5.67
C LEU A 56 10.08 -10.76 -5.19
N ILE A 57 10.40 -10.82 -3.91
CA ILE A 57 11.11 -11.94 -3.29
C ILE A 57 10.27 -12.45 -2.12
N LYS A 58 9.82 -13.69 -2.20
CA LYS A 58 8.97 -14.30 -1.17
C LYS A 58 9.84 -14.92 -0.07
N ASP A 59 10.59 -14.07 0.62
CA ASP A 59 11.53 -14.45 1.68
C ASP A 59 10.93 -14.20 3.09
N ALA A 60 11.80 -14.23 4.10
CA ALA A 60 11.40 -13.98 5.48
C ALA A 60 10.83 -12.57 5.69
N ASP A 61 11.33 -11.57 4.95
CA ASP A 61 10.82 -10.20 5.03
C ASP A 61 9.38 -10.12 4.50
N TYR A 62 9.09 -10.79 3.39
CA TYR A 62 7.73 -10.82 2.85
C TYR A 62 6.76 -11.48 3.86
N GLN A 63 7.16 -12.59 4.45
CA GLN A 63 6.34 -13.28 5.46
C GLN A 63 6.15 -12.40 6.71
N TYR A 64 7.18 -11.67 7.12
CA TYR A 64 7.11 -10.70 8.20
C TYR A 64 6.06 -9.62 7.89
N LEU A 65 6.07 -9.06 6.67
CA LEU A 65 5.08 -8.07 6.23
C LEU A 65 3.66 -8.64 6.31
N ILE A 66 3.43 -9.81 5.74
CA ILE A 66 2.12 -10.45 5.73
C ILE A 66 1.63 -10.69 7.16
N ASN A 67 2.51 -11.16 8.05
CA ASN A 67 2.16 -11.40 9.45
C ASN A 67 1.83 -10.11 10.20
N LYS A 68 2.58 -9.04 9.96
CA LYS A 68 2.27 -7.72 10.56
C LYS A 68 0.90 -7.23 10.14
N LEU A 69 0.58 -7.31 8.87
CA LEU A 69 -0.73 -6.90 8.36
C LEU A 69 -1.85 -7.76 8.95
N ARG A 70 -1.65 -9.07 9.01
CA ARG A 70 -2.65 -10.02 9.52
C ARG A 70 -2.88 -9.87 11.02
N TYR A 71 -1.81 -9.89 11.83
CA TYR A 71 -1.94 -9.99 13.27
C TYR A 71 -2.04 -8.64 13.97
N LYS A 72 -1.45 -7.58 13.42
CA LYS A 72 -1.55 -6.22 13.98
C LYS A 72 -2.68 -5.41 13.36
N GLY A 73 -2.99 -5.65 12.10
CA GLY A 73 -3.99 -4.89 11.36
C GLY A 73 -5.28 -5.64 11.06
N ARG A 74 -5.28 -6.97 11.25
CA ARG A 74 -6.39 -7.84 10.84
C ARG A 74 -6.69 -7.68 9.35
N ILE A 75 -5.65 -7.52 8.56
CA ILE A 75 -5.73 -7.31 7.12
C ILE A 75 -5.26 -8.57 6.41
N GLU A 76 -6.13 -9.16 5.60
CA GLU A 76 -5.77 -10.23 4.67
C GLU A 76 -5.46 -9.59 3.33
N ILE A 77 -4.27 -9.87 2.80
CA ILE A 77 -3.87 -9.36 1.50
C ILE A 77 -4.68 -10.09 0.43
N LYS A 78 -5.34 -9.32 -0.44
CA LYS A 78 -6.18 -9.86 -1.52
C LYS A 78 -5.35 -10.33 -2.71
N GLY A 79 -4.23 -9.67 -2.96
CA GLY A 79 -3.38 -9.99 -4.09
C GLY A 79 -2.20 -9.04 -4.17
N GLU A 80 -1.52 -9.10 -5.30
CA GLU A 80 -0.38 -8.23 -5.59
C GLU A 80 -0.38 -7.86 -7.07
N THR A 81 0.19 -6.71 -7.41
CA THR A 81 0.33 -6.29 -8.79
C THR A 81 1.36 -7.18 -9.51
N PRO A 82 1.22 -7.37 -10.84
CA PRO A 82 2.20 -8.17 -11.58
C PRO A 82 3.57 -7.48 -11.62
N ASN A 83 4.63 -8.26 -11.73
CA ASN A 83 5.98 -7.73 -11.91
C ASN A 83 6.25 -7.58 -13.41
N LEU A 84 5.96 -6.41 -13.97
CA LEU A 84 6.21 -6.11 -15.38
C LEU A 84 7.59 -5.46 -15.56
N SER A 85 7.88 -4.49 -14.68
CA SER A 85 9.19 -3.84 -14.58
C SER A 85 9.11 -2.92 -13.37
N TRP A 86 10.14 -2.89 -12.55
CA TRP A 86 10.14 -2.05 -11.36
C TRP A 86 10.01 -0.55 -11.68
N SER A 87 10.30 -0.11 -12.89
CA SER A 87 10.13 1.27 -13.33
C SER A 87 8.74 1.58 -13.88
N HIS A 88 7.85 0.58 -13.97
CA HIS A 88 6.52 0.72 -14.56
C HIS A 88 5.42 0.42 -13.54
N ARG A 89 5.53 1.00 -12.35
CA ARG A 89 4.57 0.74 -11.26
C ARG A 89 3.14 1.13 -11.62
N GLY A 90 2.94 2.25 -12.30
CA GLY A 90 1.61 2.67 -12.75
C GLY A 90 1.01 1.68 -13.75
N THR A 91 1.82 1.18 -14.67
CA THR A 91 1.40 0.17 -15.63
C THR A 91 1.02 -1.14 -14.94
N GLU A 92 1.76 -1.53 -13.91
CA GLU A 92 1.44 -2.72 -13.10
C GLU A 92 0.09 -2.58 -12.41
N ILE A 93 -0.19 -1.41 -11.84
CA ILE A 93 -1.49 -1.11 -11.22
C ILE A 93 -2.60 -1.19 -12.25
N LYS A 94 -2.41 -0.57 -13.42
CA LYS A 94 -3.39 -0.62 -14.50
C LYS A 94 -3.67 -2.05 -14.96
N SER A 95 -2.63 -2.85 -15.09
CA SER A 95 -2.76 -4.26 -15.47
C SER A 95 -3.62 -5.03 -14.47
N TYR A 96 -3.42 -4.80 -13.18
CA TYR A 96 -4.25 -5.41 -12.14
C TYR A 96 -5.72 -4.97 -12.27
N LEU A 97 -5.95 -3.68 -12.47
CA LEU A 97 -7.31 -3.14 -12.62
C LEU A 97 -8.01 -3.69 -13.86
N ASP A 98 -7.30 -3.90 -14.96
CA ASP A 98 -7.86 -4.46 -16.19
C ASP A 98 -8.38 -5.89 -15.98
N ASP A 99 -7.75 -6.65 -15.08
CA ASP A 99 -8.11 -8.05 -14.80
C ASP A 99 -9.08 -8.21 -13.61
N HIS A 100 -9.34 -7.14 -12.87
CA HIS A 100 -10.15 -7.18 -11.65
C HIS A 100 -11.17 -6.06 -11.66
N PRO A 101 -12.46 -6.35 -11.86
CA PRO A 101 -13.51 -5.33 -11.84
C PRO A 101 -13.45 -4.53 -10.53
N THR A 102 -13.28 -3.22 -10.65
CA THR A 102 -13.04 -2.34 -9.50
C THR A 102 -13.91 -1.08 -9.61
N ASP A 103 -14.63 -0.76 -8.55
CA ASP A 103 -15.51 0.42 -8.51
C ASP A 103 -14.77 1.67 -8.05
N ALA A 104 -13.82 1.52 -7.11
CA ALA A 104 -13.02 2.62 -6.60
C ALA A 104 -11.66 2.11 -6.16
N TRP A 105 -10.64 2.93 -6.28
CA TRP A 105 -9.28 2.53 -5.91
C TRP A 105 -8.42 3.73 -5.53
N VAL A 106 -7.42 3.47 -4.71
CA VAL A 106 -6.44 4.46 -4.26
C VAL A 106 -5.06 3.82 -4.21
N VAL A 107 -4.03 4.62 -4.44
CA VAL A 107 -2.62 4.21 -4.37
C VAL A 107 -1.97 4.93 -3.20
N LEU A 108 -1.38 4.18 -2.28
CA LEU A 108 -0.57 4.72 -1.20
C LEU A 108 0.91 4.46 -1.53
N ASP A 109 1.64 5.52 -1.84
CA ASP A 109 3.05 5.42 -2.24
C ASP A 109 3.77 6.70 -1.84
N ASP A 110 5.08 6.62 -1.63
CA ASP A 110 5.92 7.77 -1.28
C ASP A 110 6.70 8.32 -2.49
N ILE A 111 6.60 7.67 -3.64
CA ILE A 111 7.33 8.03 -4.85
C ILE A 111 6.34 8.23 -6.00
N VAL A 112 6.55 9.30 -6.77
CA VAL A 112 5.84 9.49 -8.05
C VAL A 112 6.69 8.86 -9.14
N PHE A 113 6.26 7.72 -9.65
CA PHE A 113 6.96 7.01 -10.73
C PHE A 113 6.67 7.68 -12.07
N SER A 114 7.51 7.39 -13.09
CA SER A 114 7.44 8.05 -14.39
C SER A 114 6.10 7.84 -15.13
N ASP A 115 5.39 6.76 -14.84
CA ASP A 115 4.10 6.42 -15.45
C ASP A 115 2.91 6.72 -14.52
N PHE A 116 3.08 7.50 -13.46
CA PHE A 116 2.03 7.78 -12.48
C PHE A 116 0.96 8.77 -12.96
N GLU A 117 1.07 9.29 -14.18
CA GLU A 117 -0.09 9.94 -14.80
C GLU A 117 -1.28 8.99 -14.91
N ILE A 118 -1.03 7.67 -15.01
CA ILE A 118 -2.06 6.63 -15.01
C ILE A 118 -2.88 6.65 -13.72
N VAL A 119 -2.27 6.99 -12.60
CA VAL A 119 -2.93 6.99 -11.27
C VAL A 119 -3.36 8.38 -10.82
N GLU A 120 -3.31 9.37 -11.71
CA GLU A 120 -3.72 10.74 -11.38
C GLU A 120 -5.14 10.75 -10.81
N GLY A 121 -5.32 11.50 -9.72
CA GLY A 121 -6.60 11.54 -8.99
C GLY A 121 -6.81 10.38 -8.01
N HIS A 122 -5.93 9.39 -8.01
CA HIS A 122 -6.04 8.21 -7.15
C HIS A 122 -4.83 8.06 -6.21
N LEU A 123 -3.83 8.92 -6.31
CA LEU A 123 -2.61 8.82 -5.53
C LEU A 123 -2.71 9.62 -4.24
N VAL A 124 -2.41 8.97 -3.12
CA VAL A 124 -2.06 9.62 -1.87
C VAL A 124 -0.55 9.48 -1.71
N LEU A 125 0.16 10.57 -1.95
CA LEU A 125 1.61 10.61 -1.85
C LEU A 125 1.98 10.82 -0.39
N THR A 126 2.60 9.81 0.24
CA THR A 126 3.07 9.93 1.61
C THR A 126 4.45 10.60 1.65
N ASP A 127 4.77 11.21 2.79
CA ASP A 127 6.10 11.75 3.06
C ASP A 127 6.93 10.65 3.73
N PRO A 128 8.04 10.18 3.13
CA PRO A 128 8.83 9.10 3.72
C PRO A 128 9.45 9.46 5.07
N GLU A 129 9.55 10.74 5.39
CA GLU A 129 10.00 11.18 6.72
C GLU A 129 9.00 10.73 7.80
N PHE A 130 7.71 10.74 7.51
CA PHE A 130 6.65 10.45 8.48
C PHE A 130 5.90 9.15 8.21
N GLY A 131 5.89 8.65 6.97
CA GLY A 131 5.05 7.53 6.57
C GLY A 131 3.57 7.91 6.52
N LEU A 132 2.71 6.92 6.58
CA LEU A 132 1.25 7.10 6.55
C LEU A 132 0.78 7.91 7.76
N THR A 133 -0.05 8.93 7.52
CA THR A 133 -0.62 9.79 8.56
C THR A 133 -2.14 9.71 8.56
N GLU A 134 -2.78 10.26 9.60
CA GLU A 134 -4.24 10.34 9.64
C GLU A 134 -4.80 11.19 8.51
N ALA A 135 -4.09 12.26 8.12
CA ALA A 135 -4.49 13.09 6.98
C ALA A 135 -4.47 12.30 5.67
N ASP A 136 -3.47 11.43 5.50
CA ASP A 136 -3.38 10.54 4.33
C ASP A 136 -4.55 9.56 4.31
N VAL A 137 -4.90 9.00 5.46
CA VAL A 137 -6.05 8.07 5.59
C VAL A 137 -7.35 8.77 5.20
N GLU A 138 -7.58 9.99 5.68
CA GLU A 138 -8.78 10.76 5.31
C GLU A 138 -8.83 11.05 3.81
N LYS A 139 -7.70 11.41 3.21
CA LYS A 139 -7.61 11.65 1.78
C LYS A 139 -7.92 10.40 0.98
N ALA A 140 -7.34 9.27 1.39
CA ALA A 140 -7.59 7.97 0.75
C ALA A 140 -9.06 7.57 0.85
N LYS A 141 -9.65 7.78 2.02
CA LYS A 141 -11.07 7.49 2.25
C LYS A 141 -11.97 8.28 1.31
N ARG A 142 -11.71 9.57 1.14
CA ARG A 142 -12.48 10.42 0.21
C ARG A 142 -12.36 9.90 -1.22
N ILE A 143 -11.17 9.54 -1.66
CA ILE A 143 -10.96 8.98 -3.00
C ILE A 143 -11.77 7.69 -3.17
N LEU A 144 -11.72 6.79 -2.19
CA LEU A 144 -12.46 5.52 -2.24
C LEU A 144 -13.98 5.71 -2.19
N GLU A 145 -14.46 6.77 -1.56
CA GLU A 145 -15.88 7.07 -1.44
C GLU A 145 -16.40 8.01 -2.53
N GLY A 146 -15.53 8.42 -3.47
CA GLY A 146 -15.91 9.27 -4.60
C GLY A 146 -16.11 10.74 -4.24
N GLU A 147 -15.45 11.18 -3.19
CA GLU A 147 -15.57 12.56 -2.71
C GLU A 147 -14.41 13.45 -3.12
#